data_a06f6b8da5bf8fa9e5f4be61a9daac24
#
_entry.id   a06f6b8da5bf8fa9e5f4be61a9daac24
#
_cell.length_a   1.000
_cell.length_b   1.000
_cell.length_c   1.000
_cell.angle_alpha   90.00
_cell.angle_beta   90.00
_cell.angle_gamma   90.00
#
_symmetry.space_group_name_H-M   'P 1'
#
loop_
_entity.id
_entity.type
_entity.pdbx_description
1 polymer ?
#
loop_
_entity_poly.entity_id
_entity_poly.type
_entity_poly.pdbx_seq_one_letter_code
_entity_poly.pdbx_strand_id
1 'polypeptide(L)'
;MIKIILTGTLIISASCFASSPEGEYVARISDCVACHTKEGGDVMAGGKRFHTPLGDIFSTNITPDVKEGIGLYSYADFEKAVRKGVARDGHYLYPAMPYPSYAKMNDEDMHALYTYFKQDVKASAQKNSPGEIPWIFSPRWPLGIWNWMFTDSKEEVNTPAGVDDGLIQRGKYLVEGPGHCGACHTPRGIGMQEKSYDSSDATFLSGAMIDGWYAPSLRNGTIPAEEIKDLLKMGRSKHSAISGPMSDVVTQSTQYLNNNDLNAISSYLVSLSDKKPASHTHAAATQTRGSIAAGGAGQTLYLRYCSTCHATTGQGTDDNVPSLVNNPSVSAEDPDNLIKVIAFGAETPVTQGNIPYKMPAYHGLLQPQQMRDIVNYVRGEWGNSPHPVDEDHIKDVLNADKQ
;
A
#
# COMPACT_ATOMS: atom_id res chain seq x y z
N MET A 1 45.41 66.27 1.99
CA MET A 1 44.83 65.16 2.83
C MET A 1 43.69 64.59 2.08
N ILE A 2 43.89 63.43 1.45
CA ILE A 2 42.88 62.73 0.69
C ILE A 2 42.31 61.68 1.63
N LYS A 3 40.99 61.72 1.94
CA LYS A 3 40.26 60.71 2.70
C LYS A 3 39.78 59.66 1.73
N ILE A 4 40.34 58.47 1.83
CA ILE A 4 39.84 57.25 1.12
C ILE A 4 38.71 56.67 1.98
N ILE A 5 37.51 56.71 1.45
CA ILE A 5 36.33 56.00 2.04
C ILE A 5 36.32 54.58 1.45
N LEU A 6 36.64 53.57 2.27
CA LEU A 6 36.44 52.15 1.93
C LEU A 6 34.97 51.81 2.14
N THR A 7 34.22 51.64 1.06
CA THR A 7 32.90 51.06 1.10
C THR A 7 33.04 49.52 1.08
N GLY A 8 32.86 48.91 2.24
CA GLY A 8 32.79 47.45 2.36
C GLY A 8 31.48 46.95 1.79
N THR A 9 31.53 46.23 0.68
CA THR A 9 30.39 45.52 0.10
C THR A 9 30.16 44.23 0.91
N LEU A 10 29.07 44.19 1.67
CA LEU A 10 28.62 42.98 2.40
C LEU A 10 28.03 42.00 1.36
N ILE A 11 28.77 40.97 0.99
CA ILE A 11 28.27 39.87 0.15
C ILE A 11 27.42 38.98 1.07
N ILE A 12 26.10 39.14 1.01
CA ILE A 12 25.14 38.20 1.59
C ILE A 12 25.11 36.98 0.65
N SER A 13 25.83 35.93 1.03
CA SER A 13 25.72 34.65 0.39
C SER A 13 24.32 34.11 0.68
N ALA A 14 23.39 34.28 -0.24
CA ALA A 14 22.14 33.56 -0.23
C ALA A 14 22.48 32.07 -0.44
N SER A 15 22.47 31.30 0.62
CA SER A 15 22.51 29.83 0.53
C SER A 15 21.25 29.41 -0.22
N CYS A 16 21.39 29.16 -1.51
CA CYS A 16 20.37 28.50 -2.31
C CYS A 16 20.32 27.05 -1.78
N PHE A 17 19.38 26.75 -0.90
CA PHE A 17 19.12 25.39 -0.49
C PHE A 17 18.61 24.66 -1.72
N ALA A 18 19.44 23.80 -2.29
CA ALA A 18 19.02 22.88 -3.34
C ALA A 18 17.99 21.92 -2.71
N SER A 19 16.83 21.77 -3.36
CA SER A 19 15.86 20.74 -2.98
C SER A 19 16.57 19.37 -2.94
N SER A 20 16.11 18.48 -2.05
CA SER A 20 16.62 17.10 -1.95
C SER A 20 15.71 16.16 -2.75
N PRO A 21 15.90 16.01 -4.08
CA PRO A 21 15.06 15.14 -4.92
C PRO A 21 15.11 13.69 -4.45
N GLU A 22 16.26 13.26 -3.95
CA GLU A 22 16.46 11.92 -3.38
C GLU A 22 15.63 11.74 -2.10
N GLY A 23 15.62 12.74 -1.21
CA GLY A 23 14.85 12.69 0.03
C GLY A 23 13.35 12.68 -0.22
N GLU A 24 12.84 13.46 -1.18
CA GLU A 24 11.44 13.37 -1.61
C GLU A 24 11.13 11.99 -2.17
N TYR A 25 12.00 11.44 -3.00
CA TYR A 25 11.84 10.12 -3.57
C TYR A 25 11.76 9.03 -2.49
N VAL A 26 12.64 9.07 -1.49
CA VAL A 26 12.59 8.15 -0.34
C VAL A 26 11.30 8.34 0.46
N ALA A 27 10.85 9.58 0.69
CA ALA A 27 9.58 9.85 1.36
C ALA A 27 8.36 9.30 0.59
N ARG A 28 8.40 9.33 -0.75
CA ARG A 28 7.39 8.74 -1.62
C ARG A 28 7.38 7.21 -1.52
N ILE A 29 8.56 6.56 -1.65
CA ILE A 29 8.67 5.10 -1.51
C ILE A 29 8.18 4.66 -0.13
N SER A 30 8.54 5.40 0.93
CA SER A 30 8.15 5.12 2.31
C SER A 30 6.70 5.49 2.64
N ASP A 31 5.95 5.97 1.66
CA ASP A 31 4.53 6.32 1.77
C ASP A 31 4.18 7.24 2.95
N CYS A 32 5.13 8.10 3.34
CA CYS A 32 4.96 8.99 4.49
C CYS A 32 3.74 9.89 4.35
N VAL A 33 3.49 10.37 3.12
CA VAL A 33 2.40 11.30 2.84
C VAL A 33 1.02 10.67 3.02
N ALA A 34 0.85 9.40 2.65
CA ALA A 34 -0.44 8.71 2.75
C ALA A 34 -0.90 8.54 4.21
N CYS A 35 0.06 8.36 5.12
CA CYS A 35 -0.23 8.24 6.55
C CYS A 35 -0.26 9.60 7.24
N HIS A 36 0.64 10.52 6.91
CA HIS A 36 0.80 11.78 7.63
C HIS A 36 0.09 12.98 6.98
N THR A 37 -0.90 12.72 6.12
CA THR A 37 -1.76 13.77 5.54
C THR A 37 -3.22 13.33 5.66
N LYS A 38 -4.02 14.08 6.41
CA LYS A 38 -5.47 13.85 6.41
C LYS A 38 -6.10 14.44 5.14
N GLU A 39 -7.25 13.94 4.76
CA GLU A 39 -8.01 14.48 3.62
C GLU A 39 -8.29 15.98 3.80
N GLY A 40 -7.96 16.77 2.78
CA GLY A 40 -8.12 18.23 2.80
C GLY A 40 -7.20 18.97 3.78
N GLY A 41 -6.24 18.28 4.45
CA GLY A 41 -5.27 18.89 5.36
C GLY A 41 -3.96 19.29 4.67
N ASP A 42 -3.10 19.97 5.45
CA ASP A 42 -1.75 20.28 5.00
C ASP A 42 -0.92 19.00 4.86
N VAL A 43 -0.11 18.94 3.80
CA VAL A 43 0.76 17.80 3.52
C VAL A 43 1.73 17.55 4.68
N MET A 44 1.86 16.31 5.12
CA MET A 44 2.71 15.87 6.25
C MET A 44 2.32 16.45 7.63
N ALA A 45 1.18 17.13 7.73
CA ALA A 45 0.73 17.73 9.01
C ALA A 45 -0.07 16.76 9.90
N GLY A 46 -0.17 15.49 9.52
CA GLY A 46 -0.83 14.45 10.30
C GLY A 46 -2.36 14.53 10.31
N GLY A 47 -2.97 13.90 11.30
CA GLY A 47 -4.41 13.92 11.53
C GLY A 47 -5.20 12.85 10.78
N LYS A 48 -4.56 11.93 10.05
CA LYS A 48 -5.21 10.75 9.49
C LYS A 48 -5.55 9.78 10.62
N ARG A 49 -6.78 9.30 10.62
CA ARG A 49 -7.34 8.38 11.63
C ARG A 49 -7.00 6.95 11.27
N PHE A 50 -6.63 6.17 12.25
CA PHE A 50 -6.41 4.72 12.15
C PHE A 50 -7.24 4.03 13.23
N HIS A 51 -8.09 3.12 12.80
CA HIS A 51 -8.87 2.29 13.71
C HIS A 51 -8.00 1.17 14.27
N THR A 52 -8.01 1.01 15.57
CA THR A 52 -7.31 -0.10 16.24
C THR A 52 -8.25 -0.82 17.19
N PRO A 53 -7.98 -2.09 17.54
CA PRO A 53 -8.81 -2.80 18.53
C PRO A 53 -8.88 -2.13 19.90
N LEU A 54 -7.98 -1.20 20.20
CA LEU A 54 -7.92 -0.47 21.49
C LEU A 54 -8.55 0.93 21.40
N GLY A 55 -8.98 1.37 20.23
CA GLY A 55 -9.49 2.71 19.94
C GLY A 55 -8.73 3.38 18.81
N ASP A 56 -9.14 4.59 18.49
CA ASP A 56 -8.55 5.30 17.34
C ASP A 56 -7.28 6.04 17.71
N ILE A 57 -6.33 5.98 16.79
CA ILE A 57 -5.10 6.78 16.83
C ILE A 57 -5.04 7.69 15.61
N PHE A 58 -4.30 8.78 15.73
CA PHE A 58 -4.13 9.75 14.65
C PHE A 58 -2.64 9.88 14.33
N SER A 59 -2.32 10.00 13.03
CA SER A 59 -0.96 10.32 12.62
C SER A 59 -0.56 11.69 13.14
N THR A 60 0.72 11.83 13.46
CA THR A 60 1.28 13.07 13.99
C THR A 60 1.75 13.99 12.87
N ASN A 61 1.84 15.27 13.17
CA ASN A 61 2.48 16.27 12.35
C ASN A 61 3.99 15.98 12.28
N ILE A 62 4.50 15.72 11.09
CA ILE A 62 5.92 15.45 10.81
C ILE A 62 6.55 16.55 9.95
N THR A 63 5.88 17.74 9.85
CA THR A 63 6.47 18.92 9.21
C THR A 63 7.59 19.52 10.08
N PRO A 64 8.46 20.39 9.53
CA PRO A 64 9.52 21.05 10.31
C PRO A 64 9.01 22.15 11.24
N ASP A 65 7.72 22.15 11.60
CA ASP A 65 7.19 23.04 12.63
C ASP A 65 7.85 22.73 13.98
N VAL A 66 8.32 23.77 14.69
CA VAL A 66 9.09 23.61 15.92
C VAL A 66 8.23 23.25 17.14
N LYS A 67 6.93 23.50 17.06
CA LYS A 67 6.03 23.30 18.18
C LYS A 67 5.18 22.02 18.00
N GLU A 68 4.58 21.86 16.85
CA GLU A 68 3.61 20.80 16.59
C GLU A 68 4.21 19.64 15.78
N GLY A 69 5.35 19.88 15.10
CA GLY A 69 6.01 18.91 14.22
C GLY A 69 7.37 18.43 14.74
N ILE A 70 8.22 18.05 13.80
CA ILE A 70 9.56 17.51 14.08
C ILE A 70 10.69 18.55 13.92
N GLY A 71 10.35 19.85 13.93
CA GLY A 71 11.30 20.93 13.71
C GLY A 71 12.49 20.95 14.69
N LEU A 72 12.29 20.46 15.93
CA LEU A 72 13.35 20.35 16.94
C LEU A 72 14.10 19.01 16.94
N TYR A 73 13.75 18.03 16.06
CA TYR A 73 14.46 16.76 16.00
C TYR A 73 15.87 16.97 15.43
N SER A 74 16.88 16.45 16.11
CA SER A 74 18.20 16.18 15.53
C SER A 74 18.10 15.00 14.56
N TYR A 75 19.16 14.76 13.77
CA TYR A 75 19.24 13.57 12.95
C TYR A 75 19.07 12.29 13.79
N ALA A 76 19.76 12.21 14.93
CA ALA A 76 19.67 11.04 15.83
C ALA A 76 18.25 10.84 16.40
N ASP A 77 17.51 11.93 16.71
CA ASP A 77 16.12 11.82 17.15
C ASP A 77 15.22 11.32 16.02
N PHE A 78 15.42 11.83 14.80
CA PHE A 78 14.70 11.44 13.61
C PHE A 78 14.92 9.95 13.26
N GLU A 79 16.19 9.55 13.16
CA GLU A 79 16.58 8.18 12.91
C GLU A 79 15.99 7.22 13.96
N LYS A 80 16.08 7.58 15.24
CA LYS A 80 15.53 6.80 16.34
C LYS A 80 14.01 6.64 16.22
N ALA A 81 13.30 7.71 15.83
CA ALA A 81 11.86 7.66 15.63
C ALA A 81 11.49 6.76 14.43
N VAL A 82 12.18 6.91 13.31
CA VAL A 82 11.90 6.17 12.08
C VAL A 82 12.30 4.69 12.18
N ARG A 83 13.48 4.37 12.73
CA ARG A 83 13.99 3.00 12.78
C ARG A 83 13.56 2.22 14.03
N LYS A 84 13.35 2.90 15.17
CA LYS A 84 13.12 2.24 16.46
C LYS A 84 11.77 2.56 17.10
N GLY A 85 10.96 3.41 16.45
CA GLY A 85 9.67 3.82 16.98
C GLY A 85 9.75 4.54 18.32
N VAL A 86 10.78 5.40 18.53
CA VAL A 86 10.97 6.15 19.79
C VAL A 86 11.08 7.63 19.48
N ALA A 87 10.11 8.41 19.92
CA ALA A 87 10.08 9.85 19.75
C ALA A 87 11.21 10.57 20.51
N ARG A 88 11.45 11.86 20.18
CA ARG A 88 12.50 12.68 20.79
C ARG A 88 12.41 12.79 22.32
N ASP A 89 11.21 12.84 22.87
CA ASP A 89 10.96 12.88 24.32
C ASP A 89 11.05 11.50 24.99
N GLY A 90 11.35 10.44 24.23
CA GLY A 90 11.57 9.09 24.71
C GLY A 90 10.31 8.21 24.75
N HIS A 91 9.13 8.72 24.41
CA HIS A 91 7.95 7.86 24.35
C HIS A 91 7.99 6.93 23.12
N TYR A 92 7.40 5.74 23.25
CA TYR A 92 7.28 4.78 22.17
C TYR A 92 6.13 5.15 21.22
N LEU A 93 6.36 5.00 19.92
CA LEU A 93 5.35 5.17 18.88
C LEU A 93 4.49 3.91 18.77
N TYR A 94 3.26 4.07 18.29
CA TYR A 94 2.44 2.91 17.95
C TYR A 94 2.99 2.21 16.71
N PRO A 95 2.98 0.86 16.68
CA PRO A 95 3.47 0.08 15.54
C PRO A 95 2.54 0.10 14.31
N ALA A 96 1.57 1.01 14.29
CA ALA A 96 0.89 1.44 13.07
C ALA A 96 1.86 2.16 12.10
N MET A 97 2.89 2.84 12.63
CA MET A 97 4.04 3.25 11.86
C MET A 97 4.96 2.05 11.64
N PRO A 98 5.31 1.66 10.40
CA PRO A 98 6.04 0.43 10.11
C PRO A 98 7.55 0.56 10.37
N TYR A 99 7.94 1.07 11.55
CA TYR A 99 9.35 1.24 11.91
C TYR A 99 10.17 -0.05 11.92
N PRO A 100 9.61 -1.27 12.11
CA PRO A 100 10.38 -2.49 11.93
C PRO A 100 10.88 -2.68 10.49
N SER A 101 10.10 -2.28 9.49
CA SER A 101 10.53 -2.26 8.09
C SER A 101 11.48 -1.10 7.81
N TYR A 102 11.21 0.10 8.32
CA TYR A 102 12.09 1.26 8.15
C TYR A 102 13.46 1.08 8.85
N ALA A 103 13.57 0.19 9.83
CA ALA A 103 14.86 -0.18 10.42
C ALA A 103 15.86 -0.71 9.39
N LYS A 104 15.37 -1.28 8.29
CA LYS A 104 16.18 -1.79 7.16
C LYS A 104 16.59 -0.73 6.13
N MET A 105 16.14 0.50 6.27
CA MET A 105 16.56 1.60 5.40
C MET A 105 18.06 1.85 5.57
N ASN A 106 18.81 2.05 4.49
CA ASN A 106 20.22 2.37 4.58
C ASN A 106 20.44 3.81 5.11
N ASP A 107 21.67 4.14 5.49
CA ASP A 107 21.96 5.44 6.08
C ASP A 107 21.88 6.59 5.09
N GLU A 108 22.20 6.35 3.82
CA GLU A 108 22.12 7.35 2.76
C GLU A 108 20.69 7.81 2.56
N ASP A 109 19.75 6.86 2.39
CA ASP A 109 18.32 7.14 2.26
C ASP A 109 17.75 7.79 3.53
N MET A 110 18.22 7.38 4.73
CA MET A 110 17.81 7.99 6.01
C MET A 110 18.28 9.44 6.12
N HIS A 111 19.49 9.75 5.71
CA HIS A 111 20.02 11.13 5.68
C HIS A 111 19.29 11.99 4.65
N ALA A 112 19.04 11.45 3.46
CA ALA A 112 18.28 12.14 2.41
C ALA A 112 16.86 12.46 2.90
N LEU A 113 16.20 11.50 3.53
CA LEU A 113 14.85 11.65 4.11
C LEU A 113 14.83 12.74 5.20
N TYR A 114 15.77 12.71 6.14
CA TYR A 114 15.89 13.77 7.17
C TYR A 114 16.07 15.16 6.55
N THR A 115 16.95 15.25 5.57
CA THR A 115 17.22 16.52 4.87
C THR A 115 15.96 17.07 4.21
N TYR A 116 15.22 16.22 3.51
CA TYR A 116 13.95 16.56 2.89
C TYR A 116 12.93 17.12 3.91
N PHE A 117 12.73 16.42 5.03
CA PHE A 117 11.79 16.88 6.06
C PHE A 117 12.21 18.19 6.70
N LYS A 118 13.51 18.46 6.82
CA LYS A 118 14.01 19.68 7.45
C LYS A 118 14.03 20.89 6.53
N GLN A 119 14.18 20.68 5.21
CA GLN A 119 14.47 21.78 4.28
C GLN A 119 13.36 21.99 3.24
N ASP A 120 12.70 20.92 2.78
CA ASP A 120 11.81 20.99 1.61
C ASP A 120 10.32 20.88 2.01
N VAL A 121 10.01 20.19 3.11
CA VAL A 121 8.63 20.10 3.60
C VAL A 121 8.20 21.43 4.22
N LYS A 122 7.05 21.94 3.81
CA LYS A 122 6.49 23.19 4.35
C LYS A 122 6.01 22.98 5.79
N ALA A 123 6.46 23.84 6.71
CA ALA A 123 6.00 23.82 8.10
C ALA A 123 4.49 24.10 8.19
N SER A 124 3.80 23.35 9.03
CA SER A 124 2.38 23.57 9.36
C SER A 124 2.19 23.55 10.87
N ALA A 125 1.49 24.54 11.38
CA ALA A 125 1.13 24.64 12.79
C ALA A 125 -0.14 23.82 13.16
N GLN A 126 -0.52 22.84 12.32
CA GLN A 126 -1.63 21.94 12.63
C GLN A 126 -1.31 21.13 13.88
N LYS A 127 -2.20 21.24 14.87
CA LYS A 127 -2.08 20.53 16.13
C LYS A 127 -2.27 19.05 15.95
N ASN A 128 -1.51 18.27 16.71
CA ASN A 128 -1.70 16.84 16.80
C ASN A 128 -3.02 16.52 17.49
N SER A 129 -3.83 15.61 16.92
CA SER A 129 -5.05 15.12 17.54
C SER A 129 -4.71 14.13 18.64
N PRO A 130 -5.33 14.21 19.81
CA PRO A 130 -5.19 13.20 20.84
C PRO A 130 -5.82 11.88 20.35
N GLY A 131 -5.20 10.76 20.72
CA GLY A 131 -5.80 9.44 20.45
C GLY A 131 -7.09 9.24 21.23
N GLU A 132 -7.99 8.45 20.70
CA GLU A 132 -9.26 8.04 21.34
C GLU A 132 -9.13 6.70 22.07
N ILE A 133 -7.92 6.37 22.52
CA ILE A 133 -7.63 5.17 23.31
C ILE A 133 -8.05 5.41 24.77
N PRO A 134 -8.81 4.48 25.38
CA PRO A 134 -9.17 4.58 26.79
C PRO A 134 -7.92 4.78 27.66
N TRP A 135 -8.02 5.63 28.69
CA TRP A 135 -6.88 6.04 29.52
C TRP A 135 -6.11 4.86 30.13
N ILE A 136 -6.76 3.72 30.37
CA ILE A 136 -6.13 2.51 30.94
C ILE A 136 -5.16 1.85 29.94
N PHE A 137 -5.35 2.05 28.62
CA PHE A 137 -4.50 1.53 27.54
C PHE A 137 -3.61 2.62 26.92
N SER A 138 -3.70 3.87 27.41
CA SER A 138 -2.92 5.00 26.88
C SER A 138 -1.44 5.04 27.31
N PRO A 139 -0.98 4.37 28.41
CA PRO A 139 0.43 4.35 28.74
C PRO A 139 1.27 3.75 27.60
N ARG A 140 2.36 4.44 27.24
CA ARG A 140 3.23 4.04 26.12
C ARG A 140 4.36 3.08 26.48
N TRP A 141 4.67 2.90 27.78
CA TRP A 141 5.73 2.01 28.22
C TRP A 141 5.55 0.53 27.81
N PRO A 142 4.33 -0.05 27.71
CA PRO A 142 4.17 -1.43 27.27
C PRO A 142 4.61 -1.64 25.81
N LEU A 143 4.61 -0.58 25.01
CA LEU A 143 5.13 -0.63 23.63
C LEU A 143 6.66 -0.88 23.61
N GLY A 144 7.38 -0.53 24.68
CA GLY A 144 8.78 -0.91 24.84
C GLY A 144 8.98 -2.42 24.99
N ILE A 145 8.07 -3.12 25.69
CA ILE A 145 8.07 -4.58 25.78
C ILE A 145 7.70 -5.17 24.40
N TRP A 146 6.69 -4.60 23.73
CA TRP A 146 6.32 -5.00 22.38
C TRP A 146 7.50 -4.88 21.41
N ASN A 147 8.22 -3.73 21.43
CA ASN A 147 9.41 -3.54 20.62
C ASN A 147 10.46 -4.61 20.92
N TRP A 148 10.74 -4.86 22.20
CA TRP A 148 11.71 -5.87 22.60
C TRP A 148 11.35 -7.30 22.12
N MET A 149 10.05 -7.62 22.09
CA MET A 149 9.59 -8.96 21.68
C MET A 149 9.51 -9.13 20.16
N PHE A 150 9.15 -8.06 19.41
CA PHE A 150 8.71 -8.17 18.03
C PHE A 150 9.54 -7.35 17.04
N THR A 151 10.42 -6.46 17.49
CA THR A 151 11.36 -5.79 16.61
C THR A 151 12.73 -6.39 16.79
N ASP A 152 13.23 -7.04 15.77
CA ASP A 152 14.60 -7.50 15.81
C ASP A 152 15.52 -6.28 15.73
N SER A 153 16.45 -6.17 16.68
CA SER A 153 17.47 -5.11 16.67
C SER A 153 18.56 -5.37 15.61
N LYS A 154 18.32 -6.33 14.72
CA LYS A 154 19.28 -6.82 13.75
C LYS A 154 18.88 -6.46 12.34
N GLU A 155 19.84 -5.84 11.74
CA GLU A 155 20.22 -5.87 10.35
C GLU A 155 19.67 -4.76 9.46
N GLU A 156 20.57 -3.78 9.32
CA GLU A 156 20.74 -3.08 8.05
C GLU A 156 20.67 -4.10 6.92
N VAL A 157 19.78 -3.90 5.97
CA VAL A 157 19.92 -4.55 4.67
C VAL A 157 21.16 -3.96 4.03
N ASN A 158 22.32 -4.42 4.46
CA ASN A 158 23.56 -4.18 3.77
C ASN A 158 23.38 -4.76 2.36
N THR A 159 23.06 -3.91 1.42
CA THR A 159 23.09 -4.27 0.01
C THR A 159 24.57 -4.41 -0.35
N PRO A 160 25.12 -5.62 -0.57
CA PRO A 160 26.46 -5.72 -1.07
C PRO A 160 26.50 -5.05 -2.43
N ALA A 161 27.34 -4.03 -2.58
CA ALA A 161 27.65 -3.48 -3.88
C ALA A 161 28.32 -4.56 -4.74
N GLY A 162 27.66 -4.98 -5.81
CA GLY A 162 28.28 -5.70 -6.90
C GLY A 162 28.12 -7.22 -6.92
N VAL A 163 26.99 -7.71 -7.40
CA VAL A 163 26.86 -9.01 -8.07
C VAL A 163 25.73 -8.93 -9.08
N ASP A 164 25.69 -9.79 -10.09
CA ASP A 164 24.69 -9.86 -11.17
C ASP A 164 23.21 -9.93 -10.75
N ASP A 165 22.92 -10.03 -9.43
CA ASP A 165 21.59 -9.96 -8.81
C ASP A 165 21.21 -8.57 -8.27
N GLY A 166 21.88 -7.50 -8.69
CA GLY A 166 21.64 -6.14 -8.18
C GLY A 166 20.19 -5.68 -8.27
N LEU A 167 19.47 -6.13 -9.30
CA LEU A 167 18.06 -5.81 -9.49
C LEU A 167 17.17 -6.46 -8.42
N ILE A 168 17.37 -7.75 -8.14
CA ILE A 168 16.60 -8.49 -7.11
C ILE A 168 16.94 -7.94 -5.71
N GLN A 169 18.22 -7.64 -5.44
CA GLN A 169 18.64 -7.07 -4.15
C GLN A 169 18.04 -5.67 -3.95
N ARG A 170 18.02 -4.83 -4.98
CA ARG A 170 17.33 -3.54 -4.92
C ARG A 170 15.84 -3.71 -4.66
N GLY A 171 15.17 -4.66 -5.32
CA GLY A 171 13.78 -4.99 -5.10
C GLY A 171 13.51 -5.48 -3.68
N LYS A 172 14.39 -6.35 -3.15
CA LYS A 172 14.32 -6.81 -1.76
C LYS A 172 14.39 -5.64 -0.79
N TYR A 173 15.37 -4.76 -0.96
CA TYR A 173 15.52 -3.56 -0.15
C TYR A 173 14.25 -2.70 -0.16
N LEU A 174 13.70 -2.44 -1.35
CA LEU A 174 12.51 -1.60 -1.49
C LEU A 174 11.27 -2.25 -0.85
N VAL A 175 11.06 -3.55 -1.03
CA VAL A 175 9.86 -4.27 -0.56
C VAL A 175 9.90 -4.53 0.94
N GLU A 176 11.07 -4.94 1.48
CA GLU A 176 11.23 -5.31 2.89
C GLU A 176 11.56 -4.10 3.78
N GLY A 177 12.12 -3.04 3.21
CA GLY A 177 12.52 -1.81 3.89
C GLY A 177 11.54 -0.66 3.66
N PRO A 178 11.94 0.39 2.91
CA PRO A 178 11.16 1.62 2.81
C PRO A 178 9.74 1.42 2.27
N GLY A 179 9.52 0.51 1.32
CA GLY A 179 8.20 0.24 0.77
C GLY A 179 7.27 -0.56 1.69
N HIS A 180 7.77 -1.13 2.78
CA HIS A 180 7.03 -1.85 3.84
C HIS A 180 5.82 -2.68 3.37
N CYS A 181 5.94 -3.37 2.24
CA CYS A 181 4.84 -4.14 1.63
C CYS A 181 4.28 -5.20 2.59
N GLY A 182 5.14 -5.74 3.48
CA GLY A 182 4.77 -6.65 4.55
C GLY A 182 3.71 -6.10 5.49
N ALA A 183 3.67 -4.79 5.71
CA ALA A 183 2.72 -4.16 6.62
C ALA A 183 1.25 -4.45 6.27
N CYS A 184 0.93 -4.66 5.00
CA CYS A 184 -0.41 -5.05 4.53
C CYS A 184 -0.47 -6.50 4.05
N HIS A 185 0.59 -7.01 3.41
CA HIS A 185 0.57 -8.30 2.73
C HIS A 185 1.09 -9.47 3.56
N THR A 186 1.48 -9.25 4.84
CA THR A 186 1.91 -10.30 5.76
C THR A 186 0.88 -10.48 6.88
N PRO A 187 0.51 -11.72 7.24
CA PRO A 187 -0.45 -11.96 8.33
C PRO A 187 0.04 -11.37 9.66
N ARG A 188 -0.91 -10.94 10.48
CA ARG A 188 -0.62 -10.42 11.82
C ARG A 188 -0.58 -11.54 12.87
N GLY A 189 0.31 -11.38 13.85
CA GLY A 189 0.34 -12.19 15.05
C GLY A 189 -0.57 -11.65 16.16
N ILE A 190 -0.54 -12.30 17.32
CA ILE A 190 -1.37 -11.97 18.47
C ILE A 190 -1.12 -10.56 19.04
N GLY A 191 0.10 -10.05 18.90
CA GLY A 191 0.48 -8.68 19.29
C GLY A 191 0.30 -7.65 18.16
N MET A 192 -0.44 -8.00 17.12
CA MET A 192 -0.63 -7.19 15.90
C MET A 192 0.67 -6.93 15.11
N GLN A 193 1.77 -7.59 15.46
CA GLN A 193 3.00 -7.58 14.69
C GLN A 193 2.84 -8.34 13.36
N GLU A 194 3.64 -8.02 12.38
CA GLU A 194 3.80 -8.88 11.20
C GLU A 194 4.39 -10.22 11.64
N LYS A 195 3.89 -11.34 11.10
CA LYS A 195 4.43 -12.68 11.44
C LYS A 195 5.86 -12.86 10.95
N SER A 196 6.24 -12.12 9.93
CA SER A 196 7.61 -12.03 9.43
C SER A 196 7.85 -10.67 8.79
N TYR A 197 9.08 -10.18 8.86
CA TYR A 197 9.49 -8.90 8.26
C TYR A 197 10.38 -9.07 7.02
N ASP A 198 10.68 -10.30 6.62
CA ASP A 198 11.55 -10.59 5.47
C ASP A 198 11.24 -11.94 4.82
N SER A 199 11.87 -12.19 3.68
CA SER A 199 11.68 -13.38 2.86
C SER A 199 12.28 -14.68 3.41
N SER A 200 12.95 -14.65 4.55
CA SER A 200 13.48 -15.86 5.18
C SER A 200 12.37 -16.78 5.71
N ASP A 201 11.18 -16.23 5.96
CA ASP A 201 10.00 -16.96 6.39
C ASP A 201 8.91 -16.97 5.31
N ALA A 202 8.25 -18.11 5.13
CA ALA A 202 7.21 -18.30 4.13
C ALA A 202 5.94 -17.48 4.41
N THR A 203 5.73 -16.98 5.64
CA THR A 203 4.59 -16.14 5.99
C THR A 203 4.75 -14.70 5.52
N PHE A 204 5.99 -14.26 5.22
CA PHE A 204 6.21 -12.94 4.63
C PHE A 204 5.50 -12.81 3.29
N LEU A 205 4.69 -11.78 3.11
CA LEU A 205 3.90 -11.49 1.91
C LEU A 205 2.93 -12.62 1.52
N SER A 206 2.48 -13.45 2.45
CA SER A 206 1.54 -14.57 2.16
C SER A 206 0.07 -14.15 2.09
N GLY A 207 -0.23 -12.85 2.24
CA GLY A 207 -1.57 -12.28 2.25
C GLY A 207 -2.12 -12.08 3.66
N ALA A 208 -2.96 -11.06 3.84
CA ALA A 208 -3.58 -10.73 5.13
C ALA A 208 -4.86 -9.92 4.96
N MET A 209 -5.71 -9.91 5.98
CA MET A 209 -6.82 -8.95 6.10
C MET A 209 -6.30 -7.65 6.71
N ILE A 210 -6.63 -6.52 6.09
CA ILE A 210 -6.31 -5.18 6.56
C ILE A 210 -7.51 -4.24 6.30
N ASP A 211 -8.01 -3.60 7.33
CA ASP A 211 -9.17 -2.68 7.26
C ASP A 211 -10.36 -3.29 6.49
N GLY A 212 -10.65 -4.58 6.75
CA GLY A 212 -11.71 -5.31 6.10
C GLY A 212 -11.47 -5.65 4.62
N TRP A 213 -10.28 -5.38 4.06
CA TRP A 213 -9.87 -5.78 2.71
C TRP A 213 -8.83 -6.89 2.77
N TYR A 214 -8.91 -7.81 1.84
CA TYR A 214 -7.91 -8.86 1.70
C TYR A 214 -6.75 -8.36 0.84
N ALA A 215 -5.59 -8.13 1.45
CA ALA A 215 -4.33 -7.89 0.73
C ALA A 215 -3.80 -9.27 0.25
N PRO A 216 -3.76 -9.52 -1.07
CA PRO A 216 -3.44 -10.85 -1.59
C PRO A 216 -2.00 -11.25 -1.32
N SER A 217 -1.73 -12.57 -1.38
CA SER A 217 -0.36 -13.07 -1.38
C SER A 217 0.40 -12.53 -2.59
N LEU A 218 1.59 -12.00 -2.33
CA LEU A 218 2.53 -11.56 -3.38
C LEU A 218 3.56 -12.65 -3.73
N ARG A 219 3.43 -13.84 -3.12
CA ARG A 219 4.35 -14.99 -3.31
C ARG A 219 3.82 -16.06 -4.27
N ASN A 220 2.60 -15.96 -4.73
CA ASN A 220 1.96 -17.04 -5.49
C ASN A 220 2.36 -17.06 -7.00
N GLY A 221 3.10 -16.07 -7.48
CA GLY A 221 3.59 -16.00 -8.88
C GLY A 221 2.48 -15.99 -9.94
N THR A 222 1.27 -15.57 -9.57
CA THR A 222 0.13 -15.55 -10.49
C THR A 222 0.12 -14.33 -11.40
N ILE A 223 0.82 -13.24 -10.99
CA ILE A 223 0.86 -11.97 -11.73
C ILE A 223 2.21 -11.85 -12.42
N PRO A 224 2.27 -11.66 -13.76
CA PRO A 224 3.49 -11.38 -14.48
C PRO A 224 4.19 -10.11 -14.03
N ALA A 225 5.53 -10.04 -14.11
CA ALA A 225 6.32 -8.88 -13.69
C ALA A 225 5.86 -7.56 -14.34
N GLU A 226 5.53 -7.59 -15.63
CA GLU A 226 5.03 -6.38 -16.32
C GLU A 226 3.69 -5.91 -15.75
N GLU A 227 2.79 -6.82 -15.41
CA GLU A 227 1.51 -6.43 -14.80
C GLU A 227 1.67 -5.93 -13.37
N ILE A 228 2.64 -6.44 -12.61
CA ILE A 228 2.99 -5.89 -11.29
C ILE A 228 3.44 -4.43 -11.44
N LYS A 229 4.28 -4.14 -12.45
CA LYS A 229 4.72 -2.76 -12.75
C LYS A 229 3.54 -1.86 -13.10
N ASP A 230 2.65 -2.33 -13.97
CA ASP A 230 1.47 -1.58 -14.38
C ASP A 230 0.54 -1.30 -13.19
N LEU A 231 0.31 -2.31 -12.34
CA LEU A 231 -0.49 -2.15 -11.11
C LEU A 231 0.13 -1.12 -10.16
N LEU A 232 1.45 -1.16 -9.95
CA LEU A 232 2.14 -0.20 -9.08
C LEU A 232 2.22 1.20 -9.70
N LYS A 233 2.32 1.31 -11.02
CA LYS A 233 2.47 2.60 -11.72
C LYS A 233 1.13 3.28 -12.02
N MET A 234 0.16 2.50 -12.47
CA MET A 234 -1.11 3.00 -13.02
C MET A 234 -2.34 2.59 -12.20
N GLY A 235 -2.18 1.65 -11.24
CA GLY A 235 -3.27 1.08 -10.49
C GLY A 235 -4.13 0.09 -11.27
N ARG A 236 -3.69 -0.30 -12.45
CA ARG A 236 -4.40 -1.25 -13.32
C ARG A 236 -3.44 -1.96 -14.27
N SER A 237 -3.81 -3.17 -14.64
CA SER A 237 -3.17 -3.97 -15.69
C SER A 237 -4.24 -4.56 -16.60
N LYS A 238 -3.83 -5.36 -17.57
CA LYS A 238 -4.75 -6.07 -18.45
C LYS A 238 -5.74 -6.97 -17.70
N HIS A 239 -5.27 -7.65 -16.64
CA HIS A 239 -6.06 -8.66 -15.94
C HIS A 239 -6.49 -8.26 -14.53
N SER A 240 -6.10 -7.08 -14.03
CA SER A 240 -6.44 -6.67 -12.68
C SER A 240 -6.47 -5.16 -12.52
N ALA A 241 -7.17 -4.68 -11.50
CA ALA A 241 -7.13 -3.29 -11.06
C ALA A 241 -7.03 -3.25 -9.53
N ILE A 242 -6.37 -2.20 -9.04
CA ILE A 242 -6.23 -1.92 -7.62
C ILE A 242 -7.54 -1.35 -7.07
N SER A 243 -7.89 -1.75 -5.85
CA SER A 243 -9.04 -1.25 -5.10
C SER A 243 -8.73 -1.20 -3.61
N GLY A 244 -9.61 -0.55 -2.84
CA GLY A 244 -9.44 -0.43 -1.40
C GLY A 244 -8.19 0.36 -1.00
N PRO A 245 -7.60 0.08 0.18
CA PRO A 245 -6.45 0.82 0.72
C PRO A 245 -5.22 0.88 -0.20
N MET A 246 -5.03 -0.13 -1.06
CA MET A 246 -3.91 -0.14 -2.02
C MET A 246 -4.01 1.03 -3.03
N SER A 247 -5.19 1.61 -3.23
CA SER A 247 -5.37 2.80 -4.08
C SER A 247 -4.61 4.02 -3.54
N ASP A 248 -4.58 4.21 -2.22
CA ASP A 248 -3.81 5.28 -1.57
C ASP A 248 -2.30 5.06 -1.80
N VAL A 249 -1.82 3.82 -1.66
CA VAL A 249 -0.41 3.46 -1.89
C VAL A 249 0.01 3.78 -3.32
N VAL A 250 -0.81 3.42 -4.31
CA VAL A 250 -0.50 3.77 -5.71
C VAL A 250 -0.55 5.29 -5.91
N THR A 251 -1.59 5.95 -5.42
CA THR A 251 -1.78 7.40 -5.61
C THR A 251 -0.68 8.22 -4.95
N GLN A 252 -0.23 7.86 -3.76
CA GLN A 252 0.68 8.67 -2.95
C GLN A 252 2.15 8.24 -3.05
N SER A 253 2.41 6.99 -3.41
CA SER A 253 3.73 6.38 -3.38
C SER A 253 4.14 5.79 -4.73
N THR A 254 3.65 4.62 -5.09
CA THR A 254 4.28 3.80 -6.12
C THR A 254 4.22 4.38 -7.53
N GLN A 255 3.24 5.22 -7.87
CA GLN A 255 3.23 5.90 -9.17
C GLN A 255 4.45 6.79 -9.41
N TYR A 256 5.12 7.27 -8.34
CA TYR A 256 6.30 8.15 -8.41
C TYR A 256 7.60 7.37 -8.57
N LEU A 257 7.57 6.03 -8.44
CA LEU A 257 8.74 5.20 -8.62
C LEU A 257 9.25 5.28 -10.07
N ASN A 258 10.57 5.32 -10.21
CA ASN A 258 11.23 5.22 -11.50
C ASN A 258 11.13 3.78 -12.05
N ASN A 259 11.36 3.62 -13.34
CA ASN A 259 11.22 2.32 -14.00
C ASN A 259 12.22 1.27 -13.47
N ASN A 260 13.40 1.68 -13.00
CA ASN A 260 14.39 0.74 -12.47
C ASN A 260 13.90 0.13 -11.15
N ASP A 261 13.36 0.95 -10.26
CA ASP A 261 12.83 0.48 -8.97
C ASP A 261 11.54 -0.33 -9.15
N LEU A 262 10.66 0.04 -10.09
CA LEU A 262 9.50 -0.78 -10.45
C LEU A 262 9.93 -2.15 -11.01
N ASN A 263 10.95 -2.19 -11.87
CA ASN A 263 11.52 -3.44 -12.36
C ASN A 263 12.16 -4.26 -11.23
N ALA A 264 12.85 -3.61 -10.30
CA ALA A 264 13.46 -4.25 -9.16
C ALA A 264 12.41 -4.90 -8.25
N ILE A 265 11.37 -4.16 -7.87
CA ILE A 265 10.26 -4.67 -7.05
C ILE A 265 9.59 -5.86 -7.75
N SER A 266 9.20 -5.72 -9.01
CA SER A 266 8.51 -6.78 -9.74
C SER A 266 9.38 -8.04 -9.89
N SER A 267 10.67 -7.87 -10.19
CA SER A 267 11.62 -8.98 -10.29
C SER A 267 11.81 -9.71 -8.95
N TYR A 268 11.90 -8.96 -7.87
CA TYR A 268 11.99 -9.53 -6.52
C TYR A 268 10.72 -10.30 -6.16
N LEU A 269 9.53 -9.72 -6.35
CA LEU A 269 8.26 -10.40 -6.06
C LEU A 269 8.08 -11.68 -6.88
N VAL A 270 8.47 -11.67 -8.15
CA VAL A 270 8.46 -12.88 -8.99
C VAL A 270 9.46 -13.92 -8.47
N SER A 271 10.62 -13.49 -7.97
CA SER A 271 11.63 -14.41 -7.42
C SER A 271 11.21 -15.11 -6.14
N LEU A 272 10.25 -14.55 -5.39
CA LEU A 272 9.68 -15.16 -4.19
C LEU A 272 8.71 -16.30 -4.49
N SER A 273 8.34 -16.47 -5.75
CA SER A 273 7.38 -17.48 -6.15
C SER A 273 8.05 -18.83 -6.38
N ASP A 274 7.55 -19.86 -5.70
CA ASP A 274 7.92 -21.26 -5.95
C ASP A 274 7.27 -21.81 -7.23
N LYS A 275 6.30 -21.07 -7.80
CA LYS A 275 5.59 -21.44 -9.03
C LYS A 275 6.06 -20.52 -10.16
N LYS A 276 6.42 -21.12 -11.33
CA LYS A 276 6.62 -20.31 -12.53
C LYS A 276 5.36 -19.47 -12.77
N PRO A 277 5.49 -18.17 -13.12
CA PRO A 277 4.35 -17.35 -13.52
C PRO A 277 3.53 -18.13 -14.53
N ALA A 278 2.21 -18.19 -14.33
CA ALA A 278 1.34 -18.79 -15.32
C ALA A 278 1.61 -18.05 -16.65
N SER A 279 2.18 -18.76 -17.61
CA SER A 279 2.31 -18.25 -18.96
C SER A 279 0.89 -18.01 -19.45
N HIS A 280 0.45 -16.77 -19.49
CA HIS A 280 -0.81 -16.39 -20.13
C HIS A 280 -0.61 -16.54 -21.65
N THR A 281 -0.27 -17.77 -22.09
CA THR A 281 -0.46 -18.11 -23.49
C THR A 281 -1.95 -17.91 -23.75
N HIS A 282 -2.27 -17.11 -24.76
CA HIS A 282 -3.58 -17.04 -25.38
C HIS A 282 -3.97 -18.42 -25.94
N ALA A 283 -4.09 -19.41 -25.07
CA ALA A 283 -4.94 -20.55 -25.37
C ALA A 283 -6.34 -19.93 -25.41
N ALA A 284 -6.89 -19.82 -26.61
CA ALA A 284 -8.30 -19.59 -26.77
C ALA A 284 -9.00 -20.45 -25.71
N ALA A 285 -9.68 -19.80 -24.74
CA ALA A 285 -10.30 -20.48 -23.63
C ALA A 285 -11.21 -21.55 -24.23
N THR A 286 -10.68 -22.77 -24.34
CA THR A 286 -11.50 -23.91 -24.67
C THR A 286 -12.44 -24.00 -23.48
N GLN A 287 -13.71 -23.71 -23.73
CA GLN A 287 -14.78 -23.67 -22.76
C GLN A 287 -14.77 -24.99 -21.99
N THR A 288 -13.98 -25.08 -20.94
CA THR A 288 -14.17 -26.16 -19.94
C THR A 288 -15.29 -25.62 -19.05
N ARG A 289 -16.52 -25.90 -19.50
CA ARG A 289 -17.71 -25.73 -18.69
C ARG A 289 -17.53 -26.55 -17.41
N GLY A 290 -17.04 -25.90 -16.37
CA GLY A 290 -17.40 -26.27 -15.01
C GLY A 290 -18.90 -26.02 -14.91
N SER A 291 -19.69 -26.99 -14.56
CA SER A 291 -21.14 -26.97 -14.64
C SER A 291 -21.80 -26.12 -13.55
N ILE A 292 -21.64 -24.82 -13.62
CA ILE A 292 -22.66 -23.89 -13.12
C ILE A 292 -23.58 -23.74 -14.33
N ALA A 293 -24.84 -24.10 -14.18
CA ALA A 293 -25.78 -24.29 -15.27
C ALA A 293 -25.76 -23.11 -16.24
N ALA A 294 -25.32 -23.34 -17.48
CA ALA A 294 -25.50 -22.39 -18.58
C ALA A 294 -26.99 -22.01 -18.62
N GLY A 295 -27.30 -20.72 -18.45
CA GLY A 295 -28.68 -20.21 -18.36
C GLY A 295 -29.17 -19.90 -16.94
N GLY A 296 -28.30 -19.91 -15.89
CA GLY A 296 -28.66 -19.59 -14.51
C GLY A 296 -28.92 -18.10 -14.27
N ALA A 297 -29.52 -17.78 -13.10
CA ALA A 297 -29.81 -16.42 -12.67
C ALA A 297 -28.57 -15.51 -12.72
N GLY A 298 -27.40 -16.01 -12.31
CA GLY A 298 -26.13 -15.27 -12.33
C GLY A 298 -25.71 -14.82 -13.73
N GLN A 299 -25.81 -15.68 -14.74
CA GLN A 299 -25.53 -15.33 -16.14
C GLN A 299 -26.49 -14.24 -16.63
N THR A 300 -27.79 -14.38 -16.35
CA THR A 300 -28.79 -13.39 -16.76
C THR A 300 -28.51 -12.01 -16.14
N LEU A 301 -28.17 -12.00 -14.84
CA LEU A 301 -27.82 -10.78 -14.13
C LEU A 301 -26.50 -10.17 -14.65
N TYR A 302 -25.49 -11.00 -14.91
CA TYR A 302 -24.23 -10.56 -15.52
C TYR A 302 -24.46 -9.89 -16.89
N LEU A 303 -25.21 -10.53 -17.77
CA LEU A 303 -25.52 -9.99 -19.09
C LEU A 303 -26.28 -8.64 -18.99
N ARG A 304 -27.12 -8.50 -17.97
CA ARG A 304 -27.93 -7.29 -17.77
C ARG A 304 -27.11 -6.12 -17.19
N TYR A 305 -26.21 -6.36 -16.24
CA TYR A 305 -25.58 -5.30 -15.46
C TYR A 305 -24.09 -5.14 -15.71
N CYS A 306 -23.38 -6.17 -16.17
CA CYS A 306 -21.92 -6.22 -16.18
C CYS A 306 -21.34 -6.28 -17.60
N SER A 307 -22.01 -6.97 -18.52
CA SER A 307 -21.48 -7.30 -19.86
C SER A 307 -21.20 -6.09 -20.75
N THR A 308 -21.85 -4.95 -20.51
CA THR A 308 -21.59 -3.71 -21.27
C THR A 308 -20.16 -3.24 -21.12
N CYS A 309 -19.58 -3.37 -19.91
CA CYS A 309 -18.20 -2.96 -19.62
C CYS A 309 -17.24 -4.16 -19.69
N HIS A 310 -17.62 -5.30 -19.09
CA HIS A 310 -16.76 -6.48 -18.99
C HIS A 310 -16.86 -7.43 -20.17
N ALA A 311 -17.59 -7.09 -21.22
CA ALA A 311 -17.95 -7.92 -22.37
C ALA A 311 -18.74 -9.20 -21.98
N THR A 312 -19.41 -9.82 -22.92
CA THR A 312 -20.14 -11.09 -22.69
C THR A 312 -19.20 -12.28 -22.40
N THR A 313 -17.94 -12.13 -22.80
CA THR A 313 -16.86 -13.13 -22.64
C THR A 313 -16.00 -12.89 -21.39
N GLY A 314 -16.30 -11.86 -20.59
CA GLY A 314 -15.52 -11.50 -19.40
C GLY A 314 -14.15 -10.88 -19.71
N GLN A 315 -13.80 -10.60 -20.96
CA GLN A 315 -12.47 -10.13 -21.36
C GLN A 315 -12.23 -8.64 -21.07
N GLY A 316 -13.25 -7.89 -20.68
CA GLY A 316 -13.15 -6.47 -20.48
C GLY A 316 -12.94 -5.69 -21.77
N THR A 317 -12.36 -4.51 -21.65
CA THR A 317 -11.95 -3.66 -22.76
C THR A 317 -10.50 -3.25 -22.55
N ASP A 318 -9.73 -3.18 -23.63
CA ASP A 318 -8.30 -2.86 -23.57
C ASP A 318 -8.00 -1.70 -22.61
N ASP A 319 -7.05 -1.91 -21.71
CA ASP A 319 -6.48 -0.98 -20.73
C ASP A 319 -7.44 -0.27 -19.75
N ASN A 320 -8.76 -0.32 -19.97
CA ASN A 320 -9.71 0.50 -19.20
C ASN A 320 -10.58 -0.31 -18.25
N VAL A 321 -11.09 -1.45 -18.70
CA VAL A 321 -11.86 -2.36 -17.88
C VAL A 321 -11.12 -3.68 -17.79
N PRO A 322 -10.64 -4.10 -16.62
CA PRO A 322 -9.82 -5.29 -16.51
C PRO A 322 -10.60 -6.54 -16.92
N SER A 323 -9.89 -7.50 -17.51
CA SER A 323 -10.44 -8.82 -17.79
C SER A 323 -10.86 -9.49 -16.49
N LEU A 324 -12.01 -10.17 -16.51
CA LEU A 324 -12.45 -11.08 -15.46
C LEU A 324 -11.93 -12.51 -15.70
N VAL A 325 -11.36 -12.76 -16.87
CA VAL A 325 -10.78 -14.06 -17.26
C VAL A 325 -9.40 -14.18 -16.62
N ASN A 326 -9.16 -15.22 -15.86
CA ASN A 326 -7.91 -15.43 -15.11
C ASN A 326 -7.52 -14.25 -14.21
N ASN A 327 -8.52 -13.51 -13.73
CA ASN A 327 -8.30 -12.36 -12.87
C ASN A 327 -7.91 -12.81 -11.45
N PRO A 328 -6.76 -12.39 -10.91
CA PRO A 328 -6.31 -12.80 -9.59
C PRO A 328 -7.29 -12.44 -8.46
N SER A 329 -7.97 -11.27 -8.58
CA SER A 329 -8.95 -10.84 -7.58
C SER A 329 -10.25 -11.65 -7.64
N VAL A 330 -10.64 -12.09 -8.85
CA VAL A 330 -11.83 -12.94 -9.05
C VAL A 330 -11.57 -14.36 -8.59
N SER A 331 -10.37 -14.89 -8.86
CA SER A 331 -9.95 -16.25 -8.50
C SER A 331 -9.33 -16.36 -7.11
N ALA A 332 -9.24 -15.27 -6.36
CA ALA A 332 -8.75 -15.29 -4.98
C ALA A 332 -9.57 -16.29 -4.14
N GLU A 333 -8.92 -16.94 -3.18
CA GLU A 333 -9.59 -17.83 -2.24
C GLU A 333 -10.63 -17.05 -1.42
N ASP A 334 -10.25 -15.90 -0.91
CA ASP A 334 -11.11 -14.97 -0.21
C ASP A 334 -11.92 -14.11 -1.23
N PRO A 335 -13.27 -14.17 -1.21
CA PRO A 335 -14.13 -13.46 -2.15
C PRO A 335 -14.45 -12.00 -1.75
N ASP A 336 -14.07 -11.56 -0.56
CA ASP A 336 -14.53 -10.30 0.04
C ASP A 336 -14.26 -9.09 -0.83
N ASN A 337 -13.07 -9.01 -1.43
CA ASN A 337 -12.73 -7.91 -2.33
C ASN A 337 -13.63 -7.86 -3.56
N LEU A 338 -13.94 -9.01 -4.15
CA LEU A 338 -14.85 -9.08 -5.29
C LEU A 338 -16.26 -8.64 -4.88
N ILE A 339 -16.74 -9.12 -3.74
CA ILE A 339 -18.07 -8.75 -3.20
C ILE A 339 -18.11 -7.23 -2.96
N LYS A 340 -17.09 -6.66 -2.31
CA LYS A 340 -17.01 -5.21 -2.03
C LYS A 340 -16.95 -4.38 -3.29
N VAL A 341 -16.16 -4.77 -4.28
CA VAL A 341 -16.08 -4.06 -5.56
C VAL A 341 -17.41 -4.06 -6.29
N ILE A 342 -18.14 -5.17 -6.26
CA ILE A 342 -19.49 -5.23 -6.86
C ILE A 342 -20.49 -4.41 -6.03
N ALA A 343 -20.45 -4.55 -4.70
CA ALA A 343 -21.41 -3.89 -3.82
C ALA A 343 -21.24 -2.37 -3.79
N PHE A 344 -20.03 -1.91 -3.53
CA PHE A 344 -19.76 -0.49 -3.25
C PHE A 344 -19.12 0.26 -4.41
N GLY A 345 -18.82 -0.47 -5.50
CA GLY A 345 -18.10 0.07 -6.65
C GLY A 345 -16.61 0.15 -6.39
N ALA A 346 -15.88 0.56 -7.40
CA ALA A 346 -14.45 0.82 -7.32
C ALA A 346 -14.09 1.95 -8.27
N GLU A 347 -13.04 2.68 -7.91
CA GLU A 347 -12.44 3.67 -8.78
C GLU A 347 -10.94 3.40 -8.82
N THR A 348 -10.37 3.34 -10.02
CA THR A 348 -8.92 3.15 -10.15
C THR A 348 -8.18 4.37 -9.60
N PRO A 349 -6.98 4.20 -9.05
CA PRO A 349 -6.20 5.31 -8.51
C PRO A 349 -6.00 6.45 -9.52
N VAL A 350 -5.99 7.69 -9.02
CA VAL A 350 -5.60 8.85 -9.82
C VAL A 350 -4.09 8.83 -9.97
N THR A 351 -3.60 8.62 -11.19
CA THR A 351 -2.17 8.55 -11.48
C THR A 351 -1.78 9.48 -12.62
N GLN A 352 -0.50 9.84 -12.70
CA GLN A 352 0.00 10.72 -13.75
C GLN A 352 -0.24 10.13 -15.15
N GLY A 353 -0.92 10.90 -15.99
CA GLY A 353 -1.20 10.50 -17.36
C GLY A 353 -2.35 9.51 -17.55
N ASN A 354 -3.05 9.11 -16.49
CA ASN A 354 -4.17 8.18 -16.56
C ASN A 354 -5.44 8.78 -15.98
N ILE A 355 -6.53 8.62 -16.71
CA ILE A 355 -7.87 8.98 -16.24
C ILE A 355 -8.38 7.83 -15.37
N PRO A 356 -8.90 8.11 -14.16
CA PRO A 356 -9.49 7.08 -13.34
C PRO A 356 -10.77 6.53 -13.98
N TYR A 357 -10.99 5.21 -13.84
CA TYR A 357 -12.20 4.54 -14.26
C TYR A 357 -13.01 4.12 -13.06
N LYS A 358 -14.32 4.27 -13.17
CA LYS A 358 -15.24 3.98 -12.08
C LYS A 358 -16.14 2.81 -12.43
N MET A 359 -16.12 1.78 -11.61
CA MET A 359 -17.14 0.74 -11.57
C MET A 359 -18.28 1.21 -10.64
N PRO A 360 -19.53 1.25 -11.10
CA PRO A 360 -20.64 1.68 -10.27
C PRO A 360 -20.95 0.71 -9.13
N ALA A 361 -21.50 1.24 -8.03
CA ALA A 361 -21.97 0.45 -6.89
C ALA A 361 -23.33 -0.21 -7.22
N TYR A 362 -23.48 -1.47 -6.83
CA TYR A 362 -24.71 -2.23 -7.00
C TYR A 362 -25.44 -2.54 -5.68
N HIS A 363 -24.86 -2.13 -4.52
CA HIS A 363 -25.56 -2.21 -3.24
C HIS A 363 -26.82 -1.35 -3.27
N GLY A 364 -27.95 -1.94 -2.90
CA GLY A 364 -29.26 -1.26 -3.01
C GLY A 364 -30.00 -1.48 -4.35
N LEU A 365 -29.28 -1.87 -5.42
CA LEU A 365 -29.89 -2.29 -6.67
C LEU A 365 -30.09 -3.82 -6.72
N LEU A 366 -29.11 -4.57 -6.22
CA LEU A 366 -29.12 -6.02 -6.16
C LEU A 366 -29.45 -6.50 -4.75
N GLN A 367 -30.37 -7.45 -4.63
CA GLN A 367 -30.60 -8.17 -3.37
C GLN A 367 -29.40 -9.10 -3.09
N PRO A 368 -29.12 -9.46 -1.80
CA PRO A 368 -28.00 -10.35 -1.45
C PRO A 368 -27.97 -11.66 -2.26
N GLN A 369 -29.12 -12.27 -2.50
CA GLN A 369 -29.23 -13.46 -3.34
C GLN A 369 -28.76 -13.20 -4.78
N GLN A 370 -29.16 -12.07 -5.37
CA GLN A 370 -28.76 -11.71 -6.74
C GLN A 370 -27.26 -11.43 -6.82
N MET A 371 -26.70 -10.79 -5.78
CA MET A 371 -25.26 -10.54 -5.69
C MET A 371 -24.47 -11.84 -5.57
N ARG A 372 -24.93 -12.78 -4.72
CA ARG A 372 -24.37 -14.15 -4.63
C ARG A 372 -24.35 -14.81 -6.01
N ASP A 373 -25.46 -14.72 -6.75
CA ASP A 373 -25.59 -15.39 -8.05
C ASP A 373 -24.61 -14.80 -9.08
N ILE A 374 -24.41 -13.47 -9.10
CA ILE A 374 -23.40 -12.81 -9.96
C ILE A 374 -21.99 -13.19 -9.52
N VAL A 375 -21.67 -13.11 -8.24
CA VAL A 375 -20.34 -13.45 -7.70
C VAL A 375 -19.99 -14.88 -8.07
N ASN A 376 -20.91 -15.83 -7.86
CA ASN A 376 -20.68 -17.23 -8.18
C ASN A 376 -20.54 -17.46 -9.69
N TYR A 377 -21.32 -16.77 -10.51
CA TYR A 377 -21.18 -16.82 -11.95
C TYR A 377 -19.79 -16.35 -12.40
N VAL A 378 -19.36 -15.17 -11.97
CA VAL A 378 -18.05 -14.61 -12.34
C VAL A 378 -16.89 -15.47 -11.83
N ARG A 379 -17.00 -16.01 -10.62
CA ARG A 379 -15.98 -16.93 -10.04
C ARG A 379 -15.96 -18.31 -10.71
N GLY A 380 -17.07 -18.77 -11.22
CA GLY A 380 -17.18 -20.10 -11.85
C GLY A 380 -16.92 -20.13 -13.36
N GLU A 381 -16.86 -18.95 -14.00
CA GLU A 381 -16.67 -18.86 -15.45
C GLU A 381 -15.19 -18.56 -15.82
N TRP A 382 -14.87 -18.75 -17.08
CA TRP A 382 -13.62 -18.35 -17.72
C TRP A 382 -12.33 -18.84 -17.07
N GLY A 383 -12.37 -19.99 -16.38
CA GLY A 383 -11.18 -20.57 -15.74
C GLY A 383 -10.85 -19.99 -14.36
N ASN A 384 -11.74 -19.20 -13.78
CA ASN A 384 -11.62 -18.70 -12.42
C ASN A 384 -11.87 -19.79 -11.35
N SER A 385 -11.84 -19.42 -10.07
CA SER A 385 -12.01 -20.37 -8.96
C SER A 385 -13.42 -20.97 -8.92
N PRO A 386 -13.55 -22.31 -8.68
CA PRO A 386 -14.85 -22.95 -8.59
C PRO A 386 -15.55 -22.85 -7.23
N HIS A 387 -14.93 -22.23 -6.21
CA HIS A 387 -15.49 -22.19 -4.85
C HIS A 387 -16.66 -21.21 -4.76
N PRO A 388 -17.90 -21.71 -4.59
CA PRO A 388 -19.07 -20.84 -4.48
C PRO A 388 -19.12 -20.13 -3.12
N VAL A 389 -19.75 -18.97 -3.13
CA VAL A 389 -20.02 -18.14 -1.95
C VAL A 389 -21.50 -18.32 -1.60
N ASP A 390 -21.83 -18.44 -0.33
CA ASP A 390 -23.21 -18.48 0.13
C ASP A 390 -23.79 -17.08 0.37
N GLU A 391 -25.10 -17.00 0.57
CA GLU A 391 -25.79 -15.72 0.75
C GLU A 391 -25.49 -15.08 2.09
N ASP A 392 -25.22 -15.85 3.11
CA ASP A 392 -24.96 -15.35 4.45
C ASP A 392 -23.60 -14.67 4.49
N HIS A 393 -22.59 -15.21 3.79
CA HIS A 393 -21.30 -14.55 3.61
C HIS A 393 -21.45 -13.20 2.89
N ILE A 394 -22.29 -13.12 1.84
CA ILE A 394 -22.60 -11.84 1.18
C ILE A 394 -23.17 -10.83 2.19
N LYS A 395 -24.13 -11.23 3.01
CA LYS A 395 -24.75 -10.38 4.03
C LYS A 395 -23.73 -9.90 5.06
N ASP A 396 -22.83 -10.78 5.49
CA ASP A 396 -21.78 -10.45 6.46
C ASP A 396 -20.85 -9.36 5.92
N VAL A 397 -20.38 -9.51 4.69
CA VAL A 397 -19.53 -8.51 4.02
C VAL A 397 -20.26 -7.17 3.87
N LEU A 398 -21.55 -7.20 3.43
CA LEU A 398 -22.35 -5.99 3.27
C LEU A 398 -22.64 -5.26 4.58
N ASN A 399 -22.69 -5.98 5.72
CA ASN A 399 -22.94 -5.40 7.03
C ASN A 399 -21.67 -4.89 7.71
N ALA A 400 -20.52 -5.53 7.47
CA ALA A 400 -19.24 -5.12 8.03
C ALA A 400 -18.83 -3.71 7.59
N ASP A 401 -19.21 -3.29 6.39
CA ASP A 401 -18.87 -1.98 5.82
C ASP A 401 -19.78 -0.82 6.28
N LYS A 402 -20.75 -1.12 7.16
CA LYS A 402 -21.66 -0.11 7.75
C LYS A 402 -21.18 0.44 9.10
N GLN A 403 -20.11 -0.11 9.65
CA GLN A 403 -19.51 0.27 10.93
C GLN A 403 -18.28 1.14 10.70
#